data_3d46f52c264996797d7b9e895769412d
#
_entry.id   3d46f52c264996797d7b9e895769412d
#
_cell.length_a   1.000
_cell.length_b   1.000
_cell.length_c   1.000
_cell.angle_alpha   90.00
_cell.angle_beta   90.00
_cell.angle_gamma   90.00
#
_symmetry.space_group_name_H-M   'P 1'
#
loop_
_entity.id
_entity.type
_entity.pdbx_description
1 polymer ?
#
loop_
_entity_poly.entity_id
_entity_poly.type
_entity_poly.pdbx_seq_one_letter_code
_entity_poly.pdbx_strand_id
1 'polypeptide(L)'
;VEMARSLGADHVIDYLQEDFTKNGKQYDLILATNGDRSISDYRRALSPKGIYVQTGGSMRQMSQAMIQGPWISKTGSQKMGNMGVAKPNQNDLVILKELLEAGKVKSVIDRTYPLSEVADAIRYLEEGHARGKVVITVGA
;
A
#
# COMPACT_ATOMS: atom_id res chain seq x y z
N VAL A 1 10.52 9.88 1.10
CA VAL A 1 11.73 9.12 0.73
C VAL A 1 12.46 8.62 1.97
N GLU A 2 12.90 9.48 2.88
CA GLU A 2 13.69 9.10 4.07
C GLU A 2 12.97 8.11 5.00
N MET A 3 11.71 8.35 5.31
CA MET A 3 10.91 7.44 6.13
C MET A 3 10.88 6.00 5.58
N ALA A 4 10.69 5.83 4.27
CA ALA A 4 10.68 4.49 3.68
C ALA A 4 12.05 3.80 3.81
N ARG A 5 13.16 4.53 3.68
CA ARG A 5 14.51 4.01 3.93
C ARG A 5 14.70 3.62 5.40
N SER A 6 14.24 4.44 6.34
CA SER A 6 14.36 4.15 7.78
C SER A 6 13.53 2.94 8.22
N LEU A 7 12.54 2.54 7.42
CA LEU A 7 11.73 1.34 7.63
C LEU A 7 12.31 0.09 6.95
N GLY A 8 13.47 0.21 6.28
CA GLY A 8 14.19 -0.92 5.71
C GLY A 8 14.00 -1.13 4.21
N ALA A 9 13.47 -0.14 3.48
CA ALA A 9 13.41 -0.25 2.03
C ALA A 9 14.82 -0.08 1.40
N ASP A 10 15.27 -1.07 0.65
CA ASP A 10 16.57 -1.07 -0.04
C ASP A 10 16.60 0.02 -1.13
N HIS A 11 15.50 0.19 -1.85
CA HIS A 11 15.35 1.18 -2.90
C HIS A 11 14.07 1.98 -2.70
N VAL A 12 14.17 3.30 -2.74
CA VAL A 12 13.02 4.21 -2.64
C VAL A 12 12.99 5.10 -3.86
N ILE A 13 11.88 5.07 -4.57
CA ILE A 13 11.61 5.90 -5.75
C ILE A 13 10.74 7.08 -5.32
N ASP A 14 11.19 8.29 -5.63
CA ASP A 14 10.37 9.49 -5.48
C ASP A 14 9.42 9.58 -6.69
N TYR A 15 8.15 9.30 -6.47
CA TYR A 15 7.14 9.28 -7.52
C TYR A 15 6.89 10.65 -8.17
N LEU A 16 7.35 11.75 -7.56
CA LEU A 16 7.30 13.07 -8.14
C LEU A 16 8.39 13.28 -9.20
N GLN A 17 9.46 12.49 -9.15
CA GLN A 17 10.62 12.63 -10.05
C GLN A 17 10.75 11.44 -11.00
N GLU A 18 10.32 10.26 -10.61
CA GLU A 18 10.50 9.03 -11.38
C GLU A 18 9.22 8.19 -11.41
N ASP A 19 8.86 7.75 -12.61
CA ASP A 19 7.80 6.76 -12.82
C ASP A 19 8.41 5.36 -12.90
N PHE A 20 8.26 4.57 -11.83
CA PHE A 20 8.81 3.22 -11.75
C PHE A 20 8.30 2.28 -12.87
N THR A 21 7.15 2.58 -13.47
CA THR A 21 6.60 1.77 -14.57
C THR A 21 7.26 2.07 -15.92
N LYS A 22 8.14 3.08 -15.97
CA LYS A 22 8.84 3.54 -17.17
C LYS A 22 10.36 3.51 -17.06
N ASN A 23 10.89 3.13 -15.91
CA ASN A 23 12.35 3.13 -15.65
C ASN A 23 13.08 1.91 -16.25
N GLY A 24 12.40 1.03 -16.95
CA GLY A 24 12.96 -0.18 -17.57
C GLY A 24 13.21 -1.34 -16.61
N LYS A 25 12.95 -1.17 -15.31
CA LYS A 25 13.05 -2.26 -14.33
C LYS A 25 11.80 -3.14 -14.36
N GLN A 26 11.99 -4.41 -14.01
CA GLN A 26 10.90 -5.37 -13.85
C GLN A 26 10.87 -5.89 -12.42
N TYR A 27 9.66 -6.13 -11.92
CA TYR A 27 9.40 -6.56 -10.55
C TYR A 27 8.66 -7.90 -10.55
N ASP A 28 9.07 -8.81 -9.68
CA ASP A 28 8.42 -10.11 -9.53
C ASP A 28 7.12 -10.00 -8.74
N LEU A 29 7.04 -9.01 -7.83
CA LEU A 29 5.84 -8.71 -7.05
C LEU A 29 5.62 -7.20 -7.00
N ILE A 30 4.41 -6.77 -7.34
CA ILE A 30 3.94 -5.40 -7.11
C ILE A 30 2.74 -5.46 -6.17
N LEU A 31 2.92 -4.95 -4.95
CA LEU A 31 1.85 -4.76 -3.97
C LEU A 31 1.38 -3.30 -4.03
N ALA A 32 0.22 -3.06 -4.64
CA ALA A 32 -0.34 -1.72 -4.79
C ALA A 32 -1.27 -1.39 -3.61
N THR A 33 -0.75 -0.64 -2.63
CA THR A 33 -1.51 -0.23 -1.43
C THR A 33 -2.30 1.06 -1.65
N ASN A 34 -1.78 1.97 -2.47
CA ASN A 34 -2.44 3.21 -2.88
C ASN A 34 -2.03 3.55 -4.32
N GLY A 35 -2.19 2.59 -5.20
CA GLY A 35 -1.77 2.75 -6.57
C GLY A 35 -2.69 3.68 -7.36
N ASP A 36 -2.14 4.40 -8.32
CA ASP A 36 -2.88 5.29 -9.23
C ASP A 36 -2.47 5.12 -10.71
N ARG A 37 -1.76 4.03 -11.02
CA ARG A 37 -1.35 3.72 -12.39
C ARG A 37 -2.37 2.80 -13.07
N SER A 38 -2.35 2.78 -14.41
CA SER A 38 -3.19 1.86 -15.17
C SER A 38 -2.71 0.40 -15.02
N ILE A 39 -3.60 -0.55 -15.23
CA ILE A 39 -3.25 -1.99 -15.25
C ILE A 39 -2.20 -2.29 -16.31
N SER A 40 -2.22 -1.59 -17.45
CA SER A 40 -1.21 -1.73 -18.50
C SER A 40 0.18 -1.28 -18.07
N ASP A 41 0.26 -0.24 -17.23
CA ASP A 41 1.53 0.25 -16.71
C ASP A 41 2.13 -0.76 -15.71
N TYR A 42 1.31 -1.29 -14.81
CA TYR A 42 1.75 -2.35 -13.91
C TYR A 42 2.20 -3.61 -14.67
N ARG A 43 1.47 -4.02 -15.70
CA ARG A 43 1.88 -5.15 -16.56
C ARG A 43 3.25 -4.96 -17.19
N ARG A 44 3.54 -3.76 -17.65
CA ARG A 44 4.85 -3.43 -18.25
C ARG A 44 5.98 -3.52 -17.24
N ALA A 45 5.71 -3.11 -15.99
CA ALA A 45 6.68 -3.16 -14.89
C ALA A 45 6.83 -4.54 -14.26
N LEU A 46 5.92 -5.49 -14.52
CA LEU A 46 6.04 -6.85 -14.03
C LEU A 46 7.00 -7.68 -14.89
N SER A 47 7.78 -8.54 -14.20
CA SER A 47 8.53 -9.60 -14.86
C SER A 47 7.59 -10.59 -15.60
N PRO A 48 8.11 -11.45 -16.50
CA PRO A 48 7.27 -12.37 -17.27
C PRO A 48 6.37 -13.30 -16.45
N LYS A 49 6.76 -13.61 -15.21
CA LYS A 49 5.96 -14.42 -14.25
C LYS A 49 5.55 -13.61 -13.01
N GLY A 50 5.64 -12.29 -13.10
CA GLY A 50 5.38 -11.38 -11.98
C GLY A 50 3.92 -11.40 -11.53
N ILE A 51 3.72 -11.02 -10.28
CA ILE A 51 2.43 -11.00 -9.59
C ILE A 51 2.10 -9.55 -9.21
N TYR A 52 0.92 -9.10 -9.58
CA TYR A 52 0.34 -7.84 -9.11
C TYR A 52 -0.78 -8.11 -8.13
N VAL A 53 -0.72 -7.49 -6.96
CA VAL A 53 -1.75 -7.59 -5.93
C VAL A 53 -2.17 -6.19 -5.51
N GLN A 54 -3.45 -5.90 -5.64
CA GLN A 54 -4.03 -4.64 -5.17
C GLN A 54 -4.64 -4.82 -3.78
N THR A 55 -4.30 -3.92 -2.85
CA THR A 55 -4.86 -3.89 -1.50
C THR A 55 -5.62 -2.60 -1.20
N GLY A 56 -5.46 -1.57 -2.02
CA GLY A 56 -6.11 -0.27 -1.90
C GLY A 56 -5.98 0.53 -3.19
N GLY A 57 -6.46 1.78 -3.18
CA GLY A 57 -6.42 2.67 -4.34
C GLY A 57 -7.81 3.14 -4.76
N SER A 58 -7.92 3.79 -5.91
CA SER A 58 -9.19 4.33 -6.40
C SER A 58 -10.18 3.24 -6.82
N MET A 59 -11.48 3.54 -6.71
CA MET A 59 -12.57 2.65 -7.18
C MET A 59 -12.40 2.28 -8.66
N ARG A 60 -11.88 3.21 -9.47
CA ARG A 60 -11.58 2.97 -10.90
C ARG A 60 -10.53 1.87 -11.06
N GLN A 61 -9.48 1.87 -10.26
CA GLN A 61 -8.46 0.83 -10.31
C GLN A 61 -8.98 -0.51 -9.81
N MET A 62 -9.77 -0.50 -8.73
CA MET A 62 -10.38 -1.73 -8.21
C MET A 62 -11.25 -2.38 -9.27
N SER A 63 -12.10 -1.61 -9.97
CA SER A 63 -12.93 -2.15 -11.07
C SER A 63 -12.10 -2.66 -12.24
N GLN A 64 -11.04 -1.97 -12.64
CA GLN A 64 -10.13 -2.43 -13.69
C GLN A 64 -9.43 -3.74 -13.31
N ALA A 65 -8.93 -3.85 -12.09
CA ALA A 65 -8.29 -5.07 -11.60
C ALA A 65 -9.26 -6.25 -11.52
N MET A 66 -10.52 -6.01 -11.12
CA MET A 66 -11.56 -7.04 -11.07
C MET A 66 -11.96 -7.55 -12.47
N ILE A 67 -12.05 -6.66 -13.47
CA ILE A 67 -12.49 -7.04 -14.83
C ILE A 67 -11.32 -7.62 -15.62
N GLN A 68 -10.17 -6.96 -15.62
CA GLN A 68 -9.03 -7.32 -16.47
C GLN A 68 -8.11 -8.37 -15.82
N GLY A 69 -8.00 -8.39 -14.50
CA GLY A 69 -7.11 -9.28 -13.78
C GLY A 69 -7.32 -10.77 -14.06
N PRO A 70 -8.54 -11.30 -13.98
CA PRO A 70 -8.81 -12.70 -14.28
C PRO A 70 -8.46 -13.08 -15.73
N TRP A 71 -8.75 -12.19 -16.68
CA TRP A 71 -8.44 -12.43 -18.08
C TRP A 71 -6.93 -12.46 -18.34
N ILE A 72 -6.19 -11.49 -17.81
CA ILE A 72 -4.73 -11.44 -17.89
C ILE A 72 -4.10 -12.67 -17.22
N SER A 73 -4.60 -13.05 -16.05
CA SER A 73 -4.10 -14.20 -15.28
C SER A 73 -4.38 -15.54 -15.97
N LYS A 74 -5.42 -15.63 -16.79
CA LYS A 74 -5.80 -16.84 -17.53
C LYS A 74 -5.06 -16.97 -18.86
N THR A 75 -4.83 -15.84 -19.55
CA THR A 75 -4.26 -15.83 -20.91
C THR A 75 -2.75 -15.61 -20.95
N GLY A 76 -2.16 -15.11 -19.85
CA GLY A 76 -0.73 -14.78 -19.75
C GLY A 76 0.00 -15.53 -18.65
N SER A 77 1.32 -15.31 -18.60
CA SER A 77 2.18 -15.84 -17.54
C SER A 77 2.15 -15.00 -16.26
N GLN A 78 1.80 -13.72 -16.37
CA GLN A 78 1.64 -12.80 -15.22
C GLN A 78 0.33 -13.06 -14.49
N LYS A 79 0.32 -12.82 -13.18
CA LYS A 79 -0.87 -12.92 -12.34
C LYS A 79 -1.28 -11.54 -11.84
N MET A 80 -2.56 -11.24 -11.92
CA MET A 80 -3.11 -9.96 -11.46
C MET A 80 -4.41 -10.18 -10.70
N GLY A 81 -4.50 -9.57 -9.52
CA GLY A 81 -5.68 -9.70 -8.68
C GLY A 81 -5.72 -8.67 -7.56
N ASN A 82 -6.74 -8.79 -6.73
CA ASN A 82 -6.86 -8.04 -5.48
C ASN A 82 -6.86 -9.01 -4.29
N MET A 83 -6.50 -8.51 -3.12
CA MET A 83 -6.52 -9.31 -1.89
C MET A 83 -7.94 -9.63 -1.39
N GLY A 84 -8.96 -8.96 -1.92
CA GLY A 84 -10.29 -9.00 -1.35
C GLY A 84 -10.35 -8.36 0.04
N VAL A 85 -11.38 -8.72 0.81
CA VAL A 85 -11.53 -8.28 2.20
C VAL A 85 -11.00 -9.38 3.12
N ALA A 86 -9.99 -9.05 3.91
CA ALA A 86 -9.45 -9.99 4.90
C ALA A 86 -10.53 -10.35 5.93
N LYS A 87 -10.62 -11.63 6.28
CA LYS A 87 -11.46 -12.08 7.39
C LYS A 87 -10.64 -11.96 8.67
N PRO A 88 -11.02 -11.09 9.61
CA PRO A 88 -10.30 -10.95 10.88
C PRO A 88 -10.29 -12.30 11.61
N ASN A 89 -9.13 -12.68 12.11
CA ASN A 89 -9.00 -13.85 12.99
C ASN A 89 -7.98 -13.57 14.10
N GLN A 90 -8.13 -14.26 15.21
CA GLN A 90 -7.31 -14.02 16.40
C GLN A 90 -5.83 -14.41 16.18
N ASN A 91 -5.56 -15.45 15.40
CA ASN A 91 -4.18 -15.91 15.16
C ASN A 91 -3.37 -14.87 14.40
N ASP A 92 -3.96 -14.22 13.38
CA ASP A 92 -3.28 -13.16 12.63
C ASP A 92 -2.98 -11.96 13.54
N LEU A 93 -3.88 -11.62 14.48
CA LEU A 93 -3.64 -10.55 15.46
C LEU A 93 -2.49 -10.88 16.41
N VAL A 94 -2.39 -12.14 16.85
CA VAL A 94 -1.26 -12.62 17.67
C VAL A 94 0.06 -12.48 16.89
N ILE A 95 0.10 -12.92 15.64
CA ILE A 95 1.29 -12.79 14.79
C ILE A 95 1.69 -11.33 14.61
N LEU A 96 0.71 -10.43 14.34
CA LEU A 96 0.98 -9.00 14.20
C LEU A 96 1.53 -8.40 15.50
N LYS A 97 0.98 -8.80 16.66
CA LYS A 97 1.49 -8.40 17.97
C LYS A 97 2.94 -8.82 18.15
N GLU A 98 3.28 -10.08 17.88
CA GLU A 98 4.64 -10.59 18.00
C GLU A 98 5.62 -9.86 17.07
N LEU A 99 5.22 -9.53 15.84
CA LEU A 99 6.04 -8.75 14.91
C LEU A 99 6.30 -7.32 15.41
N LEU A 100 5.30 -6.68 16.04
CA LEU A 100 5.43 -5.35 16.64
C LEU A 100 6.36 -5.40 17.87
N GLU A 101 6.16 -6.36 18.77
CA GLU A 101 6.97 -6.54 19.98
C GLU A 101 8.44 -6.88 19.65
N ALA A 102 8.67 -7.67 18.60
CA ALA A 102 10.00 -7.98 18.10
C ALA A 102 10.66 -6.80 17.32
N GLY A 103 9.96 -5.68 17.14
CA GLY A 103 10.45 -4.52 16.38
C GLY A 103 10.61 -4.77 14.87
N LYS A 104 10.08 -5.90 14.36
CA LYS A 104 10.10 -6.23 12.93
C LYS A 104 9.11 -5.39 12.11
N VAL A 105 8.06 -4.91 12.76
CA VAL A 105 7.11 -3.94 12.21
C VAL A 105 7.13 -2.72 13.12
N LYS A 106 7.20 -1.53 12.53
CA LYS A 106 7.17 -0.26 13.24
C LYS A 106 6.01 0.59 12.77
N SER A 107 5.19 1.04 13.70
CA SER A 107 4.16 2.05 13.40
C SER A 107 4.79 3.43 13.38
N VAL A 108 4.66 4.13 12.27
CA VAL A 108 5.07 5.52 12.16
C VAL A 108 3.90 6.40 12.57
N ILE A 109 4.09 7.20 13.60
CA ILE A 109 3.13 8.23 14.02
C ILE A 109 3.57 9.54 13.40
N ASP A 110 2.69 10.13 12.60
CA ASP A 110 2.92 11.41 11.94
C ASP A 110 2.49 12.56 12.86
N ARG A 111 1.26 12.50 13.38
CA ARG A 111 0.70 13.51 14.29
C ARG A 111 -0.15 12.89 15.38
N THR A 112 -0.22 13.61 16.49
CA THR A 112 -1.10 13.28 17.61
C THR A 112 -1.99 14.48 17.91
N TYR A 113 -3.29 14.25 18.11
CA TYR A 113 -4.27 15.27 18.47
C TYR A 113 -5.01 14.85 19.73
N PRO A 114 -5.36 15.78 20.62
CA PRO A 114 -6.28 15.50 21.70
C PRO A 114 -7.70 15.24 21.17
N LEU A 115 -8.54 14.59 21.97
CA LEU A 115 -9.92 14.27 21.58
C LEU A 115 -10.72 15.52 21.17
N SER A 116 -10.47 16.67 21.79
CA SER A 116 -11.10 17.95 21.46
C SER A 116 -10.78 18.46 20.03
N GLU A 117 -9.71 17.96 19.42
CA GLU A 117 -9.24 18.39 18.10
C GLU A 117 -9.46 17.32 17.00
N VAL A 118 -10.36 16.37 17.21
CA VAL A 118 -10.66 15.30 16.24
C VAL A 118 -11.03 15.87 14.86
N ALA A 119 -11.78 16.98 14.83
CA ALA A 119 -12.17 17.62 13.57
C ALA A 119 -10.94 18.10 12.76
N ASP A 120 -9.91 18.60 13.42
CA ASP A 120 -8.66 19.04 12.78
C ASP A 120 -7.85 17.84 12.31
N ALA A 121 -7.82 16.76 13.07
CA ALA A 121 -7.19 15.51 12.69
C ALA A 121 -7.82 14.91 11.42
N ILE A 122 -9.15 14.95 11.31
CA ILE A 122 -9.88 14.48 10.12
C ILE A 122 -9.56 15.37 8.92
N ARG A 123 -9.62 16.69 9.06
CA ARG A 123 -9.25 17.61 7.98
C ARG A 123 -7.83 17.35 7.46
N TYR A 124 -6.88 17.14 8.37
CA TYR A 124 -5.52 16.79 8.00
C TYR A 124 -5.43 15.48 7.19
N LEU A 125 -6.20 14.46 7.58
CA LEU A 125 -6.26 13.19 6.82
C LEU A 125 -6.88 13.38 5.43
N GLU A 126 -7.89 14.25 5.30
CA GLU A 126 -8.55 14.55 4.02
C GLU A 126 -7.63 15.28 3.02
N GLU A 127 -6.60 15.97 3.49
CA GLU A 127 -5.55 16.53 2.63
C GLU A 127 -4.76 15.45 1.87
N GLY A 128 -4.81 14.18 2.33
CA GLY A 128 -4.22 13.03 1.64
C GLY A 128 -2.69 12.93 1.72
N HIS A 129 -2.06 13.74 2.55
CA HIS A 129 -0.59 13.83 2.66
C HIS A 129 -0.02 13.32 3.98
N ALA A 130 -0.82 12.65 4.81
CA ALA A 130 -0.36 12.05 6.07
C ALA A 130 0.79 11.06 5.82
N ARG A 131 1.90 11.24 6.53
CA ARG A 131 3.13 10.46 6.37
C ARG A 131 3.21 9.26 7.34
N GLY A 132 2.14 9.00 8.06
CA GLY A 132 2.05 7.93 9.04
C GLY A 132 0.67 7.88 9.67
N LYS A 133 0.57 7.28 10.85
CA LYS A 133 -0.68 7.24 11.61
C LYS A 133 -0.97 8.59 12.26
N VAL A 134 -2.22 9.02 12.20
CA VAL A 134 -2.73 10.12 13.00
C VAL A 134 -3.39 9.52 14.23
N VAL A 135 -2.93 9.92 15.40
CA VAL A 135 -3.35 9.35 16.69
C VAL A 135 -4.19 10.36 17.45
N ILE A 136 -5.31 9.91 17.98
CA ILE A 136 -6.12 10.69 18.92
C ILE A 136 -5.83 10.22 20.33
N THR A 137 -5.38 11.13 21.20
CA THR A 137 -5.20 10.84 22.61
C THR A 137 -6.50 11.10 23.36
N VAL A 138 -6.97 10.06 24.05
CA VAL A 138 -8.07 10.14 24.99
C VAL A 138 -7.43 10.17 26.39
N GLY A 139 -6.99 11.34 26.78
CA GLY A 139 -6.40 11.56 28.09
C GLY A 139 -7.45 11.99 29.10
N ALA A 140 -7.23 11.59 30.38
CA ALA A 140 -7.96 12.15 31.51
C ALA A 140 -7.57 13.59 31.71
#